data_fece4a297f9079e3e51142339ca4eed0
#
_entry.id   fece4a297f9079e3e51142339ca4eed0
#
_cell.length_a   1.000
_cell.length_b   1.000
_cell.length_c   1.000
_cell.angle_alpha   90.00
_cell.angle_beta   90.00
_cell.angle_gamma   90.00
#
_symmetry.space_group_name_H-M   'P 1'
#
loop_
_entity.id
_entity.type
_entity.pdbx_description
1 polymer ?
#
loop_
_entity_poly.entity_id
_entity_poly.type
_entity_poly.pdbx_seq_one_letter_code
_entity_poly.pdbx_strand_id
1 'polypeptide(L)'
;TISNGDTIPMSYLKEVTISGYIAPLTDSEKIKYAKLIRNVKKTYPFAKQAGKLLESYSIAMKDMPEKQKKKLMKQAEDEINLKFSSTLKKLSKSQGKVLIRLVDRETGSDSYSIVKELRGSFRAFFYQSLGKLFGYNLHSRYNPQYNEEDKIIEKII
;
A
#
# COMPACT_ATOMS: atom_id res chain seq x y z
N THR A 1 11.77 39.99 4.94
CA THR A 1 12.76 40.04 3.84
C THR A 1 12.07 40.69 2.64
N ILE A 2 12.69 41.69 2.05
CA ILE A 2 12.19 42.36 0.85
C ILE A 2 12.88 41.73 -0.36
N SER A 3 12.08 41.23 -1.32
CA SER A 3 12.56 40.75 -2.60
C SER A 3 11.70 41.38 -3.70
N ASN A 4 12.32 42.06 -4.65
CA ASN A 4 11.69 42.76 -5.78
C ASN A 4 10.56 43.77 -5.40
N GLY A 5 10.68 44.44 -4.27
CA GLY A 5 9.69 45.47 -3.82
C GLY A 5 8.43 44.89 -3.18
N ASP A 6 8.33 43.57 -3.04
CA ASP A 6 7.22 42.90 -2.40
C ASP A 6 7.56 42.43 -0.98
N THR A 7 6.63 42.61 -0.04
CA THR A 7 6.84 42.24 1.38
C THR A 7 6.34 40.82 1.60
N ILE A 8 7.27 39.86 1.73
CA ILE A 8 6.94 38.48 2.04
C ILE A 8 6.86 38.29 3.56
N PRO A 9 5.71 37.90 4.14
CA PRO A 9 5.62 37.62 5.56
C PRO A 9 6.49 36.39 5.90
N MET A 10 7.52 36.60 6.73
CA MET A 10 8.32 35.53 7.28
C MET A 10 7.81 35.16 8.67
N SER A 11 7.43 33.91 8.85
CA SER A 11 7.11 33.36 10.16
C SER A 11 8.25 32.45 10.62
N TYR A 12 8.81 32.75 11.78
CA TYR A 12 9.78 31.86 12.43
C TYR A 12 9.00 30.80 13.23
N LEU A 13 9.03 29.56 12.76
CA LEU A 13 8.53 28.44 13.54
C LEU A 13 9.57 28.11 14.63
N LYS A 14 9.12 28.03 15.88
CA LYS A 14 9.94 27.51 16.97
C LYS A 14 10.28 26.06 16.69
N GLU A 15 11.55 25.70 16.84
CA GLU A 15 11.97 24.31 16.80
C GLU A 15 11.25 23.52 17.90
N VAL A 16 10.47 22.53 17.52
CA VAL A 16 9.79 21.62 18.44
C VAL A 16 10.61 20.35 18.53
N THR A 17 11.39 20.23 19.59
CA THR A 17 12.12 19.00 19.90
C THR A 17 11.15 18.02 20.55
N ILE A 18 10.75 16.97 19.86
CA ILE A 18 9.96 15.87 20.43
C ILE A 18 10.94 14.84 21.00
N SER A 19 11.21 14.95 22.30
CA SER A 19 11.95 13.92 23.04
C SER A 19 10.98 12.86 23.54
N GLY A 20 10.89 11.74 22.83
CA GLY A 20 10.18 10.54 23.31
C GLY A 20 11.17 9.54 23.88
N TYR A 21 10.94 9.03 25.10
CA TYR A 21 11.65 7.86 25.59
C TYR A 21 11.23 6.66 24.75
N ILE A 22 12.12 6.21 23.88
CA ILE A 22 11.94 4.94 23.16
C ILE A 22 12.59 3.87 24.01
N ALA A 23 11.78 3.05 24.67
CA ALA A 23 12.29 1.88 25.40
C ALA A 23 13.13 1.02 24.44
N PRO A 24 14.29 0.52 24.89
CA PRO A 24 15.12 -0.33 24.05
C PRO A 24 14.32 -1.59 23.66
N LEU A 25 14.34 -1.93 22.38
CA LEU A 25 13.68 -3.12 21.86
C LEU A 25 14.29 -4.38 22.49
N THR A 26 13.45 -5.30 22.89
CA THR A 26 13.86 -6.67 23.26
C THR A 26 14.46 -7.37 22.03
N ASP A 27 15.26 -8.40 22.23
CA ASP A 27 15.86 -9.15 21.14
C ASP A 27 14.81 -9.82 20.26
N SER A 28 13.70 -10.26 20.83
CA SER A 28 12.54 -10.76 20.08
C SER A 28 11.92 -9.70 19.16
N GLU A 29 11.79 -8.48 19.63
CA GLU A 29 11.30 -7.35 18.83
C GLU A 29 12.28 -6.97 17.73
N LYS A 30 13.57 -6.92 18.02
CA LYS A 30 14.61 -6.67 16.98
C LYS A 30 14.53 -7.70 15.85
N ILE A 31 14.35 -8.98 16.16
CA ILE A 31 14.20 -10.05 15.17
C ILE A 31 12.92 -9.86 14.34
N LYS A 32 11.79 -9.54 14.99
CA LYS A 32 10.52 -9.26 14.29
C LYS A 32 10.65 -8.06 13.36
N TYR A 33 11.26 -6.96 13.81
CA TYR A 33 11.50 -5.77 13.01
C TYR A 33 12.40 -6.05 11.81
N ALA A 34 13.52 -6.73 12.02
CA ALA A 34 14.43 -7.09 10.92
C ALA A 34 13.74 -7.95 9.86
N LYS A 35 12.89 -8.90 10.28
CA LYS A 35 12.08 -9.72 9.37
C LYS A 35 11.05 -8.87 8.62
N LEU A 36 10.37 -7.96 9.30
CA LEU A 36 9.38 -7.08 8.70
C LEU A 36 10.02 -6.14 7.67
N ILE A 37 11.15 -5.50 8.01
CA ILE A 37 11.91 -4.63 7.10
C ILE A 37 12.28 -5.40 5.82
N ARG A 38 12.81 -6.62 5.96
CA ARG A 38 13.16 -7.46 4.80
C ARG A 38 11.94 -7.79 3.95
N ASN A 39 10.83 -8.12 4.57
CA ASN A 39 9.59 -8.43 3.86
C ASN A 39 9.04 -7.21 3.13
N VAL A 40 9.01 -6.04 3.78
CA VAL A 40 8.59 -4.77 3.17
C VAL A 40 9.49 -4.43 1.98
N LYS A 41 10.80 -4.39 2.15
CA LYS A 41 11.75 -4.11 1.06
C LYS A 41 11.57 -5.03 -0.14
N LYS A 42 11.25 -6.31 0.10
CA LYS A 42 11.03 -7.29 -0.97
C LYS A 42 9.68 -7.12 -1.68
N THR A 43 8.63 -6.77 -0.95
CA THR A 43 7.26 -6.77 -1.48
C THR A 43 6.75 -5.39 -1.91
N TYR A 44 7.32 -4.32 -1.39
CA TYR A 44 6.91 -2.95 -1.70
C TYR A 44 6.98 -2.58 -3.20
N PRO A 45 8.02 -2.95 -3.96
CA PRO A 45 8.05 -2.68 -5.40
C PRO A 45 6.85 -3.28 -6.15
N PHE A 46 6.40 -4.47 -5.75
CA PHE A 46 5.23 -5.13 -6.35
C PHE A 46 3.92 -4.43 -5.97
N ALA A 47 3.78 -4.02 -4.71
CA ALA A 47 2.61 -3.26 -4.27
C ALA A 47 2.50 -1.93 -5.02
N LYS A 48 3.61 -1.20 -5.18
CA LYS A 48 3.67 0.06 -5.92
C LYS A 48 3.34 -0.11 -7.40
N GLN A 49 3.83 -1.18 -8.05
CA GLN A 49 3.48 -1.48 -9.44
C GLN A 49 1.99 -1.83 -9.59
N ALA A 50 1.43 -2.59 -8.66
CA ALA A 50 0.02 -2.91 -8.64
C ALA A 50 -0.85 -1.66 -8.44
N GLY A 51 -0.46 -0.76 -7.52
CA GLY A 51 -1.14 0.52 -7.30
C GLY A 51 -1.16 1.39 -8.56
N LYS A 52 -0.01 1.57 -9.23
CA LYS A 52 0.08 2.32 -10.49
C LYS A 52 -0.78 1.73 -11.61
N LEU A 53 -0.81 0.41 -11.72
CA LEU A 53 -1.63 -0.26 -12.73
C LEU A 53 -3.11 0.00 -12.47
N LEU A 54 -3.55 -0.11 -11.22
CA LEU A 54 -4.93 0.19 -10.84
C LEU A 54 -5.31 1.65 -11.06
N GLU A 55 -4.40 2.56 -10.78
CA GLU A 55 -4.59 3.98 -11.05
C GLU A 55 -4.81 4.24 -12.54
N SER A 56 -3.98 3.67 -13.42
CA SER A 56 -4.14 3.83 -14.88
C SER A 56 -5.48 3.30 -15.37
N TYR A 57 -5.94 2.17 -14.88
CA TYR A 57 -7.26 1.64 -15.21
C TYR A 57 -8.39 2.50 -14.62
N SER A 58 -8.21 3.03 -13.42
CA SER A 58 -9.21 3.92 -12.80
C SER A 58 -9.42 5.21 -13.60
N ILE A 59 -8.32 5.82 -14.06
CA ILE A 59 -8.38 7.01 -14.92
C ILE A 59 -9.10 6.69 -16.24
N ALA A 60 -8.77 5.56 -16.85
CA ALA A 60 -9.41 5.13 -18.09
C ALA A 60 -10.92 4.86 -17.93
N MET A 61 -11.36 4.44 -16.74
CA MET A 61 -12.77 4.13 -16.46
C MET A 61 -13.63 5.35 -16.13
N LYS A 62 -13.04 6.51 -15.83
CA LYS A 62 -13.73 7.64 -15.19
C LYS A 62 -15.02 8.06 -15.91
N ASP A 63 -14.98 8.11 -17.24
CA ASP A 63 -16.11 8.60 -18.08
C ASP A 63 -16.72 7.50 -18.95
N MET A 64 -16.48 6.22 -18.63
CA MET A 64 -16.96 5.10 -19.42
C MET A 64 -18.35 4.62 -18.97
N PRO A 65 -19.19 4.13 -19.91
CA PRO A 65 -20.43 3.42 -19.59
C PRO A 65 -20.16 2.14 -18.80
N GLU A 66 -21.07 1.74 -17.91
CA GLU A 66 -20.93 0.58 -17.01
C GLU A 66 -20.56 -0.75 -17.73
N LYS A 67 -21.10 -0.98 -18.93
CA LYS A 67 -20.77 -2.18 -19.72
C LYS A 67 -19.28 -2.21 -20.13
N GLN A 68 -18.73 -1.06 -20.46
CA GLN A 68 -17.31 -0.94 -20.84
C GLN A 68 -16.42 -1.00 -19.62
N LYS A 69 -16.82 -0.40 -18.48
CA LYS A 69 -16.11 -0.51 -17.20
C LYS A 69 -15.93 -1.96 -16.79
N LYS A 70 -16.98 -2.78 -16.85
CA LYS A 70 -16.89 -4.22 -16.52
C LYS A 70 -15.88 -4.96 -17.40
N LYS A 71 -15.83 -4.67 -18.69
CA LYS A 71 -14.85 -5.25 -19.60
C LYS A 71 -13.43 -4.85 -19.24
N LEU A 72 -13.23 -3.57 -18.94
CA LEU A 72 -11.92 -3.02 -18.59
C LEU A 72 -11.45 -3.53 -17.20
N MET A 73 -12.36 -3.71 -16.25
CA MET A 73 -12.08 -4.35 -14.96
C MET A 73 -11.54 -5.77 -15.14
N LYS A 74 -12.17 -6.56 -16.01
CA LYS A 74 -11.70 -7.91 -16.30
C LYS A 74 -10.30 -7.90 -16.94
N GLN A 75 -10.04 -6.97 -17.84
CA GLN A 75 -8.71 -6.80 -18.42
C GLN A 75 -7.66 -6.44 -17.37
N ALA A 76 -7.99 -5.55 -16.42
CA ALA A 76 -7.12 -5.21 -15.31
C ALA A 76 -6.79 -6.43 -14.44
N GLU A 77 -7.80 -7.25 -14.10
CA GLU A 77 -7.62 -8.48 -13.36
C GLU A 77 -6.71 -9.48 -14.09
N ASP A 78 -6.93 -9.67 -15.39
CA ASP A 78 -6.14 -10.58 -16.23
C ASP A 78 -4.67 -10.10 -16.34
N GLU A 79 -4.45 -8.81 -16.53
CA GLU A 79 -3.10 -8.23 -16.60
C GLU A 79 -2.35 -8.37 -15.27
N ILE A 80 -3.02 -8.13 -14.15
CA ILE A 80 -2.45 -8.32 -12.82
C ILE A 80 -2.09 -9.77 -12.59
N ASN A 81 -2.98 -10.68 -12.98
CA ASN A 81 -2.76 -12.10 -12.88
C ASN A 81 -1.51 -12.52 -13.68
N LEU A 82 -1.41 -12.07 -14.90
CA LEU A 82 -0.27 -12.34 -15.77
C LEU A 82 1.05 -11.81 -15.20
N LYS A 83 1.05 -10.56 -14.72
CA LYS A 83 2.25 -9.91 -14.20
C LYS A 83 2.73 -10.46 -12.87
N PHE A 84 1.81 -10.79 -11.97
CA PHE A 84 2.18 -11.06 -10.57
C PHE A 84 2.04 -12.53 -10.15
N SER A 85 1.34 -13.39 -10.89
CA SER A 85 1.09 -14.78 -10.47
C SER A 85 2.37 -15.58 -10.20
N SER A 86 3.40 -15.43 -11.03
CA SER A 86 4.68 -16.11 -10.85
C SER A 86 5.43 -15.63 -9.60
N THR A 87 5.35 -14.33 -9.32
CA THR A 87 5.96 -13.71 -8.14
C THR A 87 5.22 -14.11 -6.87
N LEU A 88 3.89 -14.10 -6.91
CA LEU A 88 3.05 -14.47 -5.76
C LEU A 88 3.30 -15.90 -5.30
N LYS A 89 3.49 -16.83 -6.24
CA LYS A 89 3.81 -18.25 -5.95
C LYS A 89 5.16 -18.42 -5.23
N LYS A 90 6.10 -17.48 -5.38
CA LYS A 90 7.44 -17.52 -4.77
C LYS A 90 7.52 -16.82 -3.41
N LEU A 91 6.45 -16.18 -2.97
CA LEU A 91 6.42 -15.49 -1.68
C LEU A 91 6.21 -16.50 -0.53
N SER A 92 6.89 -16.23 0.58
CA SER A 92 6.55 -16.90 1.85
C SER A 92 5.24 -16.36 2.39
N LYS A 93 4.61 -17.10 3.33
CA LYS A 93 3.39 -16.67 4.01
C LYS A 93 3.51 -15.26 4.60
N SER A 94 4.61 -14.98 5.32
CA SER A 94 4.82 -13.65 5.92
C SER A 94 5.03 -12.54 4.88
N GLN A 95 5.64 -12.84 3.73
CA GLN A 95 5.77 -11.89 2.62
C GLN A 95 4.43 -11.61 1.96
N GLY A 96 3.62 -12.65 1.75
CA GLY A 96 2.26 -12.50 1.21
C GLY A 96 1.39 -11.63 2.10
N LYS A 97 1.44 -11.80 3.43
CA LYS A 97 0.73 -10.96 4.39
C LYS A 97 1.14 -9.48 4.28
N VAL A 98 2.44 -9.22 4.22
CA VAL A 98 2.97 -7.85 4.06
C VAL A 98 2.58 -7.26 2.71
N LEU A 99 2.67 -8.03 1.62
CA LEU A 99 2.26 -7.57 0.29
C LEU A 99 0.79 -7.11 0.26
N ILE A 100 -0.13 -7.88 0.85
CA ILE A 100 -1.54 -7.50 0.89
C ILE A 100 -1.73 -6.18 1.64
N ARG A 101 -1.08 -6.00 2.78
CA ARG A 101 -1.13 -4.74 3.54
C ARG A 101 -0.61 -3.57 2.73
N LEU A 102 0.51 -3.76 2.03
CA LEU A 102 1.08 -2.74 1.16
C LEU A 102 0.20 -2.42 -0.03
N VAL A 103 -0.44 -3.41 -0.64
CA VAL A 103 -1.41 -3.20 -1.72
C VAL A 103 -2.65 -2.45 -1.20
N ASP A 104 -3.16 -2.82 -0.02
CA ASP A 104 -4.29 -2.11 0.59
C ASP A 104 -3.93 -0.64 0.92
N ARG A 105 -2.70 -0.39 1.34
CA ARG A 105 -2.13 0.96 1.52
C ARG A 105 -2.08 1.75 0.21
N GLU A 106 -1.44 1.21 -0.81
CA GLU A 106 -1.27 1.88 -2.11
C GLU A 106 -2.63 2.15 -2.80
N THR A 107 -3.62 1.31 -2.57
CA THR A 107 -4.96 1.47 -3.16
C THR A 107 -5.96 2.17 -2.25
N GLY A 108 -5.66 2.30 -0.96
CA GLY A 108 -6.53 2.89 0.06
C GLY A 108 -6.27 4.37 0.32
N SER A 109 -5.13 4.92 -0.13
CA SER A 109 -4.83 6.34 0.07
C SER A 109 -5.73 7.22 -0.82
N ASP A 110 -6.21 8.33 -0.26
CA ASP A 110 -7.02 9.33 -0.99
C ASP A 110 -6.27 9.99 -2.16
N SER A 111 -4.95 9.74 -2.25
CA SER A 111 -4.10 10.22 -3.34
C SER A 111 -4.40 9.60 -4.69
N TYR A 112 -5.05 8.43 -4.69
CA TYR A 112 -5.45 7.75 -5.92
C TYR A 112 -6.98 7.73 -6.03
N SER A 113 -7.52 8.43 -7.03
CA SER A 113 -8.95 8.41 -7.37
C SER A 113 -9.38 7.06 -7.97
N ILE A 114 -9.05 5.97 -7.29
CA ILE A 114 -9.41 4.62 -7.75
C ILE A 114 -10.90 4.42 -7.57
N VAL A 115 -11.59 4.05 -8.64
CA VAL A 115 -13.01 3.71 -8.62
C VAL A 115 -13.25 2.60 -7.59
N LYS A 116 -14.26 2.79 -6.74
CA LYS A 116 -14.56 1.91 -5.60
C LYS A 116 -14.75 0.45 -6.03
N GLU A 117 -15.36 0.24 -7.18
CA GLU A 117 -15.60 -1.10 -7.76
C GLU A 117 -14.30 -1.77 -8.16
N LEU A 118 -13.38 -1.05 -8.81
CA LEU A 118 -12.08 -1.57 -9.22
C LEU A 118 -11.24 -1.95 -7.99
N ARG A 119 -11.27 -1.12 -6.95
CA ARG A 119 -10.61 -1.42 -5.67
C ARG A 119 -11.18 -2.69 -5.03
N GLY A 120 -12.50 -2.86 -5.07
CA GLY A 120 -13.18 -4.04 -4.53
C GLY A 120 -12.83 -5.33 -5.26
N SER A 121 -12.92 -5.34 -6.58
CA SER A 121 -12.57 -6.47 -7.44
C SER A 121 -11.09 -6.86 -7.30
N PHE A 122 -10.21 -5.88 -7.30
CA PHE A 122 -8.78 -6.10 -7.14
C PHE A 122 -8.43 -6.71 -5.78
N ARG A 123 -9.04 -6.22 -4.72
CA ARG A 123 -8.88 -6.81 -3.39
C ARG A 123 -9.38 -8.24 -3.37
N ALA A 124 -10.56 -8.51 -3.91
CA ALA A 124 -11.11 -9.86 -4.00
C ALA A 124 -10.17 -10.80 -4.78
N PHE A 125 -9.61 -10.35 -5.90
CA PHE A 125 -8.61 -11.11 -6.66
C PHE A 125 -7.38 -11.43 -5.82
N PHE A 126 -6.77 -10.43 -5.19
CA PHE A 126 -5.60 -10.64 -4.34
C PHE A 126 -5.90 -11.55 -3.16
N TYR A 127 -7.06 -11.38 -2.51
CA TYR A 127 -7.48 -12.24 -1.42
C TYR A 127 -7.72 -13.68 -1.86
N GLN A 128 -8.33 -13.90 -3.01
CA GLN A 128 -8.52 -15.25 -3.55
C GLN A 128 -7.20 -15.90 -3.93
N SER A 129 -6.32 -15.18 -4.63
CA SER A 129 -5.03 -15.69 -5.08
C SER A 129 -4.09 -15.99 -3.92
N LEU A 130 -4.02 -15.10 -2.93
CA LEU A 130 -3.14 -15.25 -1.77
C LEU A 130 -3.81 -16.05 -0.64
N GLY A 131 -5.12 -15.96 -0.48
CA GLY A 131 -5.87 -16.75 0.51
C GLY A 131 -5.78 -18.25 0.22
N LYS A 132 -5.90 -18.66 -1.04
CA LYS A 132 -5.70 -20.06 -1.48
C LYS A 132 -4.26 -20.52 -1.25
N LEU A 133 -3.26 -19.65 -1.50
CA LEU A 133 -1.85 -19.97 -1.32
C LEU A 133 -1.41 -20.02 0.14
N PHE A 134 -1.99 -19.19 1.01
CA PHE A 134 -1.47 -18.96 2.35
C PHE A 134 -2.44 -19.27 3.49
N GLY A 135 -3.70 -19.57 3.21
CA GLY A 135 -4.70 -19.96 4.21
C GLY A 135 -5.03 -18.88 5.24
N TYR A 136 -5.00 -17.60 4.85
CA TYR A 136 -5.24 -16.47 5.75
C TYR A 136 -6.65 -15.90 5.66
N ASN A 137 -7.15 -15.52 6.84
CA ASN A 137 -8.33 -14.66 6.98
C ASN A 137 -7.86 -13.19 6.82
N LEU A 138 -8.00 -12.65 5.61
CA LEU A 138 -7.40 -11.38 5.18
C LEU A 138 -8.34 -10.18 5.38
N HIS A 139 -9.21 -10.21 6.38
CA HIS A 139 -10.23 -9.19 6.60
C HIS A 139 -9.73 -7.87 7.22
N SER A 140 -8.48 -7.82 7.71
CA SER A 140 -7.96 -6.59 8.32
C SER A 140 -7.49 -5.60 7.24
N ARG A 141 -8.11 -4.42 7.19
CA ARG A 141 -7.65 -3.28 6.39
C ARG A 141 -6.33 -2.75 6.93
N TYR A 142 -5.53 -2.17 6.03
CA TYR A 142 -4.36 -1.39 6.42
C TYR A 142 -4.80 -0.19 7.26
N ASN A 143 -4.29 -0.10 8.47
CA ASN A 143 -4.63 1.00 9.38
C ASN A 143 -3.50 1.27 10.37
N PRO A 144 -2.58 2.19 10.05
CA PRO A 144 -1.44 2.52 10.89
C PRO A 144 -1.82 3.24 12.19
N GLN A 145 -3.06 3.73 12.33
CA GLN A 145 -3.51 4.36 13.58
C GLN A 145 -3.83 3.32 14.67
N TYR A 146 -4.35 2.15 14.27
CA TYR A 146 -4.81 1.12 15.21
C TYR A 146 -4.03 -0.20 15.13
N ASN A 147 -3.10 -0.34 14.19
CA ASN A 147 -2.31 -1.56 14.01
C ASN A 147 -0.82 -1.26 14.09
N GLU A 148 -0.14 -1.81 15.09
CA GLU A 148 1.29 -1.58 15.32
C GLU A 148 2.17 -2.08 14.16
N GLU A 149 1.83 -3.19 13.52
CA GLU A 149 2.58 -3.68 12.36
C GLU A 149 2.49 -2.73 11.17
N ASP A 150 1.30 -2.14 10.92
CA ASP A 150 1.08 -1.15 9.88
C ASP A 150 1.79 0.18 10.18
N LYS A 151 1.81 0.59 11.45
CA LYS A 151 2.56 1.75 11.93
C LYS A 151 4.07 1.60 11.71
N ILE A 152 4.58 0.40 11.90
CA ILE A 152 5.97 0.09 11.61
C ILE A 152 6.23 0.08 10.11
N ILE A 153 5.33 -0.46 9.30
CA ILE A 153 5.42 -0.45 7.84
C ILE A 153 5.54 0.99 7.33
N GLU A 154 4.72 1.94 7.85
CA GLU A 154 4.83 3.37 7.49
C GLU A 154 6.20 3.99 7.82
N LYS A 155 6.85 3.52 8.86
CA LYS A 155 8.21 4.01 9.22
C LYS A 155 9.31 3.41 8.33
N ILE A 156 9.04 2.31 7.63
CA ILE A 156 9.99 1.61 6.76
C ILE A 156 9.94 2.14 5.33
N ILE A 157 8.79 2.63 4.89
CA ILE A 157 8.54 3.15 3.53
C ILE A 157 8.98 4.60 3.43
#